data_24a5b50260a3d4a342a37d6bf2e20879
#
_entry.id   24a5b50260a3d4a342a37d6bf2e20879
#
_cell.length_a   1.000
_cell.length_b   1.000
_cell.length_c   1.000
_cell.angle_alpha   90.00
_cell.angle_beta   90.00
_cell.angle_gamma   90.00
#
_symmetry.space_group_name_H-M   'P 1'
#
loop_
_entity.id
_entity.type
_entity.pdbx_description
1 polymer ?
#
loop_
_entity_poly.entity_id
_entity_poly.type
_entity_poly.pdbx_seq_one_letter_code
_entity_poly.pdbx_strand_id
1 'polypeptide(L)'
;MTALHLHDTPEMLHPAGTATRILVIDDDASVSTAIQAILARHQCDTVLASRAHAGIHAFQASGFDVVIVDLFMPGMNGLDTITRIRSESVVPIIAMSGFRLRNSLDADQDFLGMAILRGATISLRKPFSPPQLIAAIDRSRMAPSTRVSRQ
;
A
#
# COMPACT_ATOMS: atom_id res chain seq x y z
N MET A 1 -35.61 8.54 -22.22
CA MET A 1 -34.29 8.33 -22.82
C MET A 1 -33.30 8.13 -21.75
N THR A 2 -33.07 6.91 -21.40
CA THR A 2 -32.24 6.51 -20.27
C THR A 2 -30.81 6.41 -20.72
N ALA A 3 -29.97 7.28 -20.25
CA ALA A 3 -28.55 7.10 -20.37
C ALA A 3 -28.16 5.91 -19.49
N LEU A 4 -27.85 4.81 -20.09
CA LEU A 4 -27.23 3.69 -19.46
C LEU A 4 -25.82 4.13 -19.03
N HIS A 5 -25.71 4.53 -17.80
CA HIS A 5 -24.43 4.66 -17.15
C HIS A 5 -23.98 3.26 -16.73
N LEU A 6 -23.38 2.60 -17.70
CA LEU A 6 -22.55 1.47 -17.39
C LEU A 6 -21.27 2.00 -16.73
N HIS A 7 -21.37 2.30 -15.46
CA HIS A 7 -20.21 2.35 -14.62
C HIS A 7 -19.82 0.93 -14.32
N ASP A 8 -19.22 0.31 -15.29
CA ASP A 8 -18.44 -0.88 -15.10
C ASP A 8 -17.11 -0.46 -14.48
N THR A 9 -17.19 0.12 -13.29
CA THR A 9 -16.06 0.20 -12.42
C THR A 9 -15.95 -1.13 -11.70
N PRO A 10 -14.74 -1.65 -11.53
CA PRO A 10 -14.53 -2.85 -10.71
C PRO A 10 -14.70 -2.55 -9.22
N GLU A 11 -15.73 -1.83 -8.86
CA GLU A 11 -16.20 -1.64 -7.49
C GLU A 11 -16.84 -2.90 -6.91
N MET A 12 -16.65 -4.02 -7.59
CA MET A 12 -17.29 -5.28 -7.26
C MET A 12 -16.68 -5.99 -6.06
N LEU A 13 -15.69 -5.39 -5.40
CA LEU A 13 -15.08 -6.02 -4.23
C LEU A 13 -15.71 -5.60 -2.91
N HIS A 14 -16.58 -4.58 -2.94
CA HIS A 14 -17.26 -4.11 -1.74
C HIS A 14 -18.75 -3.94 -1.99
N PRO A 15 -19.60 -4.39 -1.05
CA PRO A 15 -21.01 -4.02 -1.07
C PRO A 15 -21.13 -2.50 -1.12
N ALA A 16 -22.09 -1.99 -1.87
CA ALA A 16 -22.35 -0.56 -1.94
C ALA A 16 -22.47 0.02 -0.51
N GLY A 17 -21.63 1.00 -0.19
CA GLY A 17 -21.62 1.66 1.10
C GLY A 17 -20.49 1.26 2.05
N THR A 18 -19.60 0.34 1.67
CA THR A 18 -18.40 0.03 2.46
C THR A 18 -17.24 0.93 2.09
N ALA A 19 -16.56 1.46 3.11
CA ALA A 19 -15.35 2.25 2.92
C ALA A 19 -14.19 1.40 2.40
N THR A 20 -13.31 2.00 1.62
CA THR A 20 -12.06 1.38 1.20
C THR A 20 -11.18 1.15 2.43
N ARG A 21 -10.72 -0.06 2.64
CA ARG A 21 -9.90 -0.43 3.80
C ARG A 21 -8.43 -0.48 3.42
N ILE A 22 -7.63 0.29 4.14
CA ILE A 22 -6.20 0.43 3.88
C ILE A 22 -5.41 0.10 5.13
N LEU A 23 -4.44 -0.80 4.99
CA LEU A 23 -3.47 -1.13 6.03
C LEU A 23 -2.20 -0.32 5.77
N VAL A 24 -1.73 0.40 6.78
CA VAL A 24 -0.46 1.14 6.73
C VAL A 24 0.52 0.52 7.71
N ILE A 25 1.66 0.08 7.21
CA ILE A 25 2.74 -0.52 8.00
C ILE A 25 3.93 0.42 7.94
N ASP A 26 4.14 1.19 8.99
CA ASP A 26 5.22 2.16 9.11
C ASP A 26 5.51 2.39 10.61
N ASP A 27 6.78 2.39 11.00
CA ASP A 27 7.19 2.64 12.38
C ASP A 27 7.20 4.13 12.75
N ASP A 28 7.10 5.02 11.76
CA ASP A 28 7.00 6.47 12.00
C ASP A 28 5.54 6.87 12.26
N ALA A 29 5.23 7.13 13.53
CA ALA A 29 3.89 7.51 13.96
C ALA A 29 3.41 8.81 13.31
N SER A 30 4.30 9.76 13.04
CA SER A 30 3.95 11.02 12.39
C SER A 30 3.46 10.80 10.96
N VAL A 31 4.15 9.95 10.21
CA VAL A 31 3.78 9.59 8.84
C VAL A 31 2.47 8.81 8.83
N SER A 32 2.33 7.81 9.68
CA SER A 32 1.11 7.00 9.77
C SER A 32 -0.12 7.84 10.13
N THR A 33 0.01 8.75 11.08
CA THR A 33 -1.06 9.65 11.50
C THR A 33 -1.43 10.62 10.37
N ALA A 34 -0.45 11.15 9.66
CA ALA A 34 -0.70 12.02 8.51
C ALA A 34 -1.43 11.28 7.39
N ILE A 35 -1.02 10.06 7.07
CA ILE A 35 -1.69 9.22 6.08
C ILE A 35 -3.13 8.96 6.50
N GLN A 36 -3.36 8.58 7.76
CA GLN A 36 -4.70 8.32 8.29
C GLN A 36 -5.61 9.55 8.15
N ALA A 37 -5.10 10.74 8.48
CA ALA A 37 -5.85 11.99 8.35
C ALA A 37 -6.23 12.31 6.91
N ILE A 38 -5.31 12.11 5.96
CA ILE A 38 -5.58 12.29 4.54
C ILE A 38 -6.65 11.31 4.07
N LEU A 39 -6.51 10.05 4.41
CA LEU A 39 -7.40 8.98 3.95
C LEU A 39 -8.80 9.10 4.56
N ALA A 40 -8.91 9.61 5.77
CA ALA A 40 -10.22 9.85 6.40
C ALA A 40 -11.06 10.86 5.61
N ARG A 41 -10.43 11.83 4.97
CA ARG A 41 -11.10 12.80 4.10
C ARG A 41 -11.61 12.19 2.79
N HIS A 42 -11.12 11.02 2.44
CA HIS A 42 -11.49 10.29 1.21
C HIS A 42 -12.33 9.03 1.51
N GLN A 43 -12.96 9.01 2.69
CA GLN A 43 -13.85 7.92 3.11
C GLN A 43 -13.16 6.55 3.13
N CYS A 44 -11.90 6.53 3.53
CA CYS A 44 -11.14 5.31 3.72
C CYS A 44 -11.00 4.96 5.20
N ASP A 45 -11.21 3.69 5.53
CA ASP A 45 -10.88 3.14 6.84
C ASP A 45 -9.42 2.72 6.86
N THR A 46 -8.68 3.21 7.82
CA THR A 46 -7.25 2.96 7.92
C THR A 46 -6.91 2.20 9.18
N VAL A 47 -6.17 1.12 9.05
CA VAL A 47 -5.55 0.41 10.16
C VAL A 47 -4.06 0.69 10.13
N LEU A 48 -3.50 1.10 11.26
CA LEU A 48 -2.08 1.43 11.40
C LEU A 48 -1.37 0.31 12.16
N ALA A 49 -0.25 -0.14 11.62
CA ALA A 49 0.66 -1.06 12.27
C ALA A 49 2.05 -0.44 12.31
N SER A 50 2.66 -0.39 13.49
CA SER A 50 3.97 0.23 13.69
C SER A 50 5.14 -0.75 13.49
N ARG A 51 4.85 -2.02 13.22
CA ARG A 51 5.85 -3.08 13.01
C ARG A 51 5.37 -4.05 11.95
N ALA A 52 6.31 -4.69 11.28
CA ALA A 52 6.02 -5.66 10.24
C ALA A 52 5.15 -6.83 10.74
N HIS A 53 5.50 -7.43 11.87
CA HIS A 53 4.72 -8.55 12.42
C HIS A 53 3.29 -8.16 12.77
N ALA A 54 3.09 -6.99 13.37
CA ALA A 54 1.76 -6.47 13.67
C ALA A 54 0.97 -6.22 12.39
N GLY A 55 1.62 -5.70 11.36
CA GLY A 55 1.00 -5.47 10.05
C GLY A 55 0.58 -6.77 9.37
N ILE A 56 1.45 -7.76 9.35
CA ILE A 56 1.13 -9.08 8.79
C ILE A 56 -0.01 -9.74 9.55
N HIS A 57 0.00 -9.66 10.88
CA HIS A 57 -1.07 -10.19 11.70
C HIS A 57 -2.41 -9.50 11.41
N ALA A 58 -2.43 -8.18 11.32
CA ALA A 58 -3.62 -7.41 10.96
C ALA A 58 -4.13 -7.80 9.57
N PHE A 59 -3.21 -7.95 8.61
CA PHE A 59 -3.53 -8.38 7.26
C PHE A 59 -4.18 -9.76 7.22
N GLN A 60 -3.67 -10.71 7.99
CA GLN A 60 -4.21 -12.06 8.06
C GLN A 60 -5.57 -12.14 8.76
N ALA A 61 -5.82 -11.23 9.71
CA ALA A 61 -7.04 -11.23 10.51
C ALA A 61 -8.23 -10.58 9.80
N SER A 62 -7.98 -9.77 8.77
CA SER A 62 -9.02 -8.94 8.15
C SER A 62 -8.73 -8.68 6.68
N GLY A 63 -9.73 -8.36 5.88
CA GLY A 63 -9.56 -8.01 4.48
C GLY A 63 -9.16 -6.54 4.30
N PHE A 64 -8.26 -6.27 3.35
CA PHE A 64 -7.84 -4.93 2.96
C PHE A 64 -7.88 -4.78 1.44
N ASP A 65 -8.11 -3.54 1.00
CA ASP A 65 -8.13 -3.19 -0.42
C ASP A 65 -6.76 -2.77 -0.92
N VAL A 66 -5.97 -2.17 -0.04
CA VAL A 66 -4.60 -1.71 -0.32
C VAL A 66 -3.76 -1.87 0.94
N VAL A 67 -2.51 -2.23 0.77
CA VAL A 67 -1.51 -2.24 1.84
C VAL A 67 -0.40 -1.26 1.48
N ILE A 68 -0.06 -0.37 2.40
CA ILE A 68 1.03 0.58 2.26
C ILE A 68 2.14 0.16 3.23
N VAL A 69 3.34 -0.08 2.72
CA VAL A 69 4.46 -0.62 3.50
C VAL A 69 5.67 0.29 3.39
N ASP A 70 6.19 0.75 4.53
CA ASP A 70 7.49 1.40 4.60
C ASP A 70 8.60 0.37 4.42
N LEU A 71 9.56 0.65 3.55
CA LEU A 71 10.68 -0.25 3.28
C LEU A 71 11.72 -0.28 4.39
N PHE A 72 11.79 0.78 5.19
CA PHE A 72 12.84 0.93 6.21
C PHE A 72 12.24 0.90 7.62
N MET A 73 12.15 -0.28 8.19
CA MET A 73 11.66 -0.50 9.55
C MET A 73 12.66 -1.35 10.34
N PRO A 74 12.77 -1.14 11.67
CA PRO A 74 13.54 -2.03 12.53
C PRO A 74 12.97 -3.45 12.54
N GLY A 75 13.84 -4.45 12.63
CA GLY A 75 13.45 -5.85 12.61
C GLY A 75 13.21 -6.36 11.20
N MET A 76 12.03 -6.94 10.93
CA MET A 76 11.66 -7.35 9.59
C MET A 76 11.50 -6.10 8.71
N ASN A 77 12.26 -6.02 7.63
CA ASN A 77 12.20 -4.88 6.71
C ASN A 77 10.97 -4.94 5.81
N GLY A 78 10.68 -3.83 5.13
CA GLY A 78 9.51 -3.74 4.26
C GLY A 78 9.55 -4.69 3.06
N LEU A 79 10.74 -5.04 2.55
CA LEU A 79 10.87 -6.00 1.45
C LEU A 79 10.39 -7.39 1.86
N ASP A 80 10.78 -7.85 3.04
CA ASP A 80 10.33 -9.14 3.58
C ASP A 80 8.83 -9.12 3.89
N THR A 81 8.33 -8.02 4.38
CA THR A 81 6.89 -7.82 4.60
C THR A 81 6.10 -7.95 3.30
N ILE A 82 6.56 -7.30 2.24
CA ILE A 82 5.94 -7.38 0.91
C ILE A 82 5.97 -8.82 0.41
N THR A 83 7.11 -9.49 0.50
CA THR A 83 7.24 -10.89 0.09
C THR A 83 6.26 -11.77 0.84
N ARG A 84 6.12 -11.57 2.15
CA ARG A 84 5.20 -12.34 2.99
C ARG A 84 3.74 -12.14 2.59
N ILE A 85 3.31 -10.89 2.44
CA ILE A 85 1.94 -10.58 2.04
C ILE A 85 1.65 -11.14 0.65
N ARG A 86 2.57 -10.94 -0.28
CA ARG A 86 2.40 -11.39 -1.66
C ARG A 86 2.35 -12.92 -1.78
N SER A 87 2.97 -13.66 -0.87
CA SER A 87 2.87 -15.11 -0.85
C SER A 87 1.45 -15.62 -0.57
N GLU A 88 0.60 -14.80 0.02
CA GLU A 88 -0.76 -15.16 0.43
C GLU A 88 -1.85 -14.42 -0.35
N SER A 89 -1.53 -13.31 -1.01
CA SER A 89 -2.54 -12.41 -1.56
C SER A 89 -2.04 -11.66 -2.79
N VAL A 90 -2.99 -11.29 -3.65
CA VAL A 90 -2.78 -10.40 -4.79
C VAL A 90 -3.20 -8.95 -4.48
N VAL A 91 -3.38 -8.62 -3.21
CA VAL A 91 -3.76 -7.27 -2.79
C VAL A 91 -2.80 -6.22 -3.34
N PRO A 92 -3.30 -5.05 -3.81
CA PRO A 92 -2.40 -3.96 -4.18
C PRO A 92 -1.49 -3.55 -3.03
N ILE A 93 -0.19 -3.47 -3.28
CA ILE A 93 0.82 -3.07 -2.30
C ILE A 93 1.55 -1.84 -2.81
N ILE A 94 1.57 -0.79 -1.99
CA ILE A 94 2.34 0.42 -2.22
C ILE A 94 3.58 0.38 -1.32
N ALA A 95 4.76 0.37 -1.91
CA ALA A 95 6.02 0.46 -1.16
C ALA A 95 6.41 1.93 -0.99
N MET A 96 6.66 2.33 0.26
CA MET A 96 7.15 3.67 0.57
C MET A 96 8.62 3.65 0.90
N SER A 97 9.37 4.62 0.38
CA SER A 97 10.75 4.88 0.80
C SER A 97 10.92 6.29 1.32
N GLY A 98 11.69 6.45 2.39
CA GLY A 98 12.00 7.75 2.97
C GLY A 98 13.47 8.08 2.88
N PHE A 99 13.75 9.37 3.05
CA PHE A 99 15.11 9.91 3.07
C PHE A 99 15.82 9.56 4.38
N ARG A 100 16.30 8.34 4.57
CA ARG A 100 17.10 8.01 5.74
C ARG A 100 18.61 8.09 5.50
N LEU A 101 19.04 8.15 4.24
CA LEU A 101 20.45 8.24 3.89
C LEU A 101 20.62 9.38 2.89
N ARG A 102 21.09 10.52 3.39
CA ARG A 102 21.31 11.74 2.61
C ARG A 102 22.29 11.59 1.45
N ASN A 103 22.99 10.47 1.35
CA ASN A 103 24.12 10.31 0.43
C ASN A 103 23.94 9.20 -0.62
N SER A 104 22.74 8.65 -0.79
CA SER A 104 22.57 7.57 -1.76
C SER A 104 21.20 7.61 -2.42
N LEU A 105 21.05 8.54 -3.36
CA LEU A 105 19.94 8.54 -4.30
C LEU A 105 19.85 7.21 -5.04
N ASP A 106 21.00 6.57 -5.26
CA ASP A 106 21.09 5.28 -5.93
C ASP A 106 20.56 4.12 -5.07
N ALA A 107 20.81 4.14 -3.76
CA ALA A 107 20.33 3.11 -2.86
C ALA A 107 18.79 3.12 -2.73
N ASP A 108 18.17 4.28 -2.69
CA ASP A 108 16.70 4.42 -2.65
C ASP A 108 16.05 3.85 -3.92
N GLN A 109 16.62 4.11 -5.09
CA GLN A 109 16.13 3.58 -6.35
C GLN A 109 16.23 2.05 -6.40
N ASP A 110 17.33 1.50 -5.87
CA ASP A 110 17.54 0.06 -5.80
C ASP A 110 16.50 -0.61 -4.89
N PHE A 111 16.21 -0.02 -3.72
CA PHE A 111 15.21 -0.56 -2.80
C PHE A 111 13.80 -0.48 -3.39
N LEU A 112 13.44 0.59 -4.06
CA LEU A 112 12.15 0.69 -4.75
C LEU A 112 12.03 -0.33 -5.87
N GLY A 113 13.09 -0.52 -6.65
CA GLY A 113 13.15 -1.55 -7.68
C GLY A 113 13.03 -2.96 -7.10
N MET A 114 13.70 -3.23 -5.99
CA MET A 114 13.59 -4.50 -5.28
C MET A 114 12.17 -4.74 -4.75
N ALA A 115 11.51 -3.70 -4.25
CA ALA A 115 10.14 -3.81 -3.78
C ALA A 115 9.19 -4.24 -4.91
N ILE A 116 9.34 -3.67 -6.09
CA ILE A 116 8.56 -4.07 -7.27
C ILE A 116 8.85 -5.53 -7.64
N LEU A 117 10.12 -5.94 -7.63
CA LEU A 117 10.50 -7.34 -7.89
C LEU A 117 9.94 -8.31 -6.85
N ARG A 118 9.79 -7.88 -5.61
CA ARG A 118 9.19 -8.68 -4.52
C ARG A 118 7.67 -8.73 -4.58
N GLY A 119 7.05 -7.93 -5.43
CA GLY A 119 5.62 -7.95 -5.66
C GLY A 119 4.85 -6.72 -5.25
N ALA A 120 5.52 -5.62 -4.89
CA ALA A 120 4.84 -4.33 -4.74
C ALA A 120 4.23 -3.89 -6.07
N THR A 121 3.05 -3.31 -6.01
CA THR A 121 2.33 -2.87 -7.20
C THR A 121 2.90 -1.56 -7.72
N ILE A 122 3.13 -0.61 -6.82
CA ILE A 122 3.76 0.68 -7.13
C ILE A 122 4.62 1.14 -5.95
N SER A 123 5.43 2.15 -6.21
CA SER A 123 6.27 2.80 -5.20
C SER A 123 5.85 4.25 -4.99
N LEU A 124 6.04 4.73 -3.76
CA LEU A 124 5.75 6.11 -3.38
C LEU A 124 6.92 6.64 -2.54
N ARG A 125 7.54 7.71 -3.01
CA ARG A 125 8.69 8.31 -2.31
C ARG A 125 8.21 9.35 -1.30
N LYS A 126 8.72 9.28 -0.07
CA LYS A 126 8.55 10.30 0.95
C LYS A 126 9.54 11.46 0.72
N PRO A 127 9.18 12.71 0.97
CA PRO A 127 7.85 13.18 1.32
C PRO A 127 6.91 13.19 0.11
N PHE A 128 5.65 12.94 0.34
CA PHE A 128 4.61 13.00 -0.69
C PHE A 128 3.49 13.94 -0.27
N SER A 129 2.84 14.53 -1.26
CA SER A 129 1.65 15.35 -1.05
C SER A 129 0.40 14.49 -0.91
N PRO A 130 -0.70 15.02 -0.30
CA PRO A 130 -1.97 14.31 -0.30
C PRO A 130 -2.45 13.86 -1.68
N PRO A 131 -2.41 14.68 -2.75
CA PRO A 131 -2.77 14.20 -4.09
C PRO A 131 -1.90 13.06 -4.60
N GLN A 132 -0.60 13.04 -4.28
CA GLN A 132 0.30 11.95 -4.68
C GLN A 132 -0.08 10.64 -3.98
N LEU A 133 -0.43 10.69 -2.70
CA LEU A 133 -0.90 9.51 -1.97
C LEU A 133 -2.19 8.96 -2.59
N ILE A 134 -3.17 9.80 -2.82
CA ILE A 134 -4.45 9.39 -3.40
C ILE A 134 -4.26 8.82 -4.81
N ALA A 135 -3.45 9.48 -5.63
CA ALA A 135 -3.13 8.98 -6.97
C ALA A 135 -2.44 7.61 -6.93
N ALA A 136 -1.54 7.41 -5.96
CA ALA A 136 -0.87 6.12 -5.77
C ALA A 136 -1.87 5.02 -5.41
N ILE A 137 -2.80 5.30 -4.53
CA ILE A 137 -3.84 4.35 -4.13
C ILE A 137 -4.72 3.99 -5.33
N ASP A 138 -5.21 4.98 -6.06
CA ASP A 138 -6.05 4.74 -7.23
C ASP A 138 -5.31 3.93 -8.30
N ARG A 139 -4.08 4.29 -8.60
CA ARG A 139 -3.26 3.56 -9.57
C ARG A 139 -2.96 2.13 -9.15
N SER A 140 -2.70 1.89 -7.86
CA SER A 140 -2.42 0.55 -7.36
C SER A 140 -3.63 -0.37 -7.50
N ARG A 141 -4.83 0.16 -7.30
CA ARG A 141 -6.08 -0.60 -7.43
C ARG A 141 -6.44 -0.90 -8.87
N MET A 142 -6.00 -0.08 -9.81
CA MET A 142 -6.24 -0.27 -11.24
C MET A 142 -5.23 -1.17 -11.92
N ALA A 143 -4.08 -1.43 -11.29
CA ALA A 143 -3.04 -2.26 -11.86
C ALA A 143 -3.50 -3.72 -11.97
N PRO A 144 -3.09 -4.45 -13.02
CA PRO A 144 -3.40 -5.87 -13.14
C PRO A 144 -2.76 -6.64 -11.98
N SER A 145 -3.51 -7.63 -11.47
CA SER A 145 -3.03 -8.48 -10.38
C SER A 145 -1.79 -9.25 -10.81
N THR A 146 -0.68 -8.97 -10.17
CA THR A 146 0.56 -9.69 -10.44
C THR A 146 0.59 -10.96 -9.59
N ARG A 147 0.23 -12.08 -10.16
CA ARG A 147 0.52 -13.37 -9.55
C ARG A 147 2.02 -13.61 -9.68
N VAL A 148 2.69 -13.75 -8.56
CA VAL A 148 4.02 -14.31 -8.56
C VAL A 148 3.86 -15.78 -8.96
N SER A 149 4.29 -16.11 -10.16
CA SER A 149 4.33 -17.50 -10.59
C SER A 149 5.24 -18.26 -9.63
N ARG A 150 4.67 -19.20 -8.91
CA ARG A 150 5.48 -20.21 -8.23
C ARG A 150 6.14 -21.06 -9.32
N GLN A 151 7.42 -20.87 -9.46
CA GLN A 151 8.24 -21.88 -10.11
C GLN A 151 8.64 -22.93 -9.09
#